data_2917c9ac583d13e66229b0a0fade914b
#
_entry.id   2917c9ac583d13e66229b0a0fade914b
#
_cell.length_a   1.000
_cell.length_b   1.000
_cell.length_c   1.000
_cell.angle_alpha   90.00
_cell.angle_beta   90.00
_cell.angle_gamma   90.00
#
_symmetry.space_group_name_H-M   'P 1'
#
loop_
_entity.id
_entity.type
_entity.pdbx_description
1 polymer ?
#
loop_
_entity_poly.entity_id
_entity_poly.type
_entity_poly.pdbx_seq_one_letter_code
_entity_poly.pdbx_strand_id
1 'polypeptide(L)'
;MTEDYRRALSSLDTSELQNFGIRCQNFSGSEDNIILVSDGMVSQRGLEINFSGARNEIDLRGLQLPGGRLSVLGDEGSVLIDTDSEVFIDAYVYKRARLLIQKPRAIFGLWSSITENTSLSIGSGALFAEGVKIFTSDHHSVIDLNTGKQINFPGDVTIENDVWIASDVTILKNSTIGKGSVVGARAVVTGSIPSMELWSGHPARCLKQHVSWVPSHPAEPAQIEHMMAGLNLLSN
;
A
#
# COMPACT_ATOMS: atom_id res chain seq x y z
N MET A 1 1.68 21.81 17.47
CA MET A 1 0.74 21.46 16.37
C MET A 1 1.17 22.31 15.19
N THR A 2 2.00 21.74 14.32
CA THR A 2 2.34 22.35 13.04
C THR A 2 1.12 22.15 12.14
N GLU A 3 0.45 23.23 11.74
CA GLU A 3 -0.52 23.20 10.67
C GLU A 3 0.21 22.65 9.44
N ASP A 4 -0.14 21.44 9.03
CA ASP A 4 0.28 20.83 7.77
C ASP A 4 -0.31 21.71 6.66
N TYR A 5 0.49 22.57 6.08
CA TYR A 5 0.13 23.35 4.90
C TYR A 5 -0.04 22.37 3.74
N ARG A 6 -1.29 21.98 3.49
CA ARG A 6 -1.67 21.14 2.35
C ARG A 6 -2.21 22.03 1.26
N ARG A 7 -1.67 21.86 0.08
CA ARG A 7 -2.15 22.56 -1.11
C ARG A 7 -3.13 21.66 -1.85
N ALA A 8 -4.37 22.09 -1.97
CA ALA A 8 -5.36 21.43 -2.82
C ALA A 8 -5.14 21.89 -4.27
N LEU A 9 -4.85 20.96 -5.16
CA LEU A 9 -4.67 21.20 -6.58
C LEU A 9 -5.90 20.65 -7.32
N SER A 10 -6.54 21.50 -8.08
CA SER A 10 -7.67 21.15 -8.96
C SER A 10 -7.20 20.91 -10.39
N SER A 11 -8.12 20.51 -11.26
CA SER A 11 -7.86 20.30 -12.70
C SER A 11 -7.27 21.50 -13.44
N LEU A 12 -7.34 22.70 -12.85
CA LEU A 12 -6.82 23.93 -13.43
C LEU A 12 -5.31 24.15 -13.16
N ASP A 13 -4.72 23.40 -12.22
CA ASP A 13 -3.37 23.64 -11.72
C ASP A 13 -2.33 22.62 -12.25
N THR A 14 -2.48 22.15 -13.49
CA THR A 14 -1.58 21.13 -14.07
C THR A 14 -0.11 21.59 -14.15
N SER A 15 0.15 22.90 -14.29
CA SER A 15 1.51 23.43 -14.26
C SER A 15 2.16 23.34 -12.87
N GLU A 16 1.38 23.48 -11.80
CA GLU A 16 1.86 23.33 -10.43
C GLU A 16 2.19 21.86 -10.11
N LEU A 17 1.37 20.91 -10.57
CA LEU A 17 1.68 19.48 -10.43
C LEU A 17 3.03 19.12 -11.04
N GLN A 18 3.38 19.71 -12.18
CA GLN A 18 4.69 19.49 -12.80
C GLN A 18 5.86 19.98 -11.93
N ASN A 19 5.68 21.05 -11.15
CA ASN A 19 6.71 21.54 -10.23
C ASN A 19 7.00 20.52 -9.11
N PHE A 20 6.02 19.70 -8.74
CA PHE A 20 6.23 18.55 -7.83
C PHE A 20 6.74 17.30 -8.53
N GLY A 21 6.92 17.30 -9.86
CA GLY A 21 7.26 16.12 -10.64
C GLY A 21 6.10 15.15 -10.86
N ILE A 22 4.87 15.63 -10.70
CA ILE A 22 3.64 14.85 -10.94
C ILE A 22 3.18 15.09 -12.37
N ARG A 23 2.98 14.03 -13.13
CA ARG A 23 2.33 14.05 -14.44
C ARG A 23 0.91 13.53 -14.29
N CYS A 24 -0.07 14.37 -14.58
CA CYS A 24 -1.46 13.99 -14.51
C CYS A 24 -2.06 13.84 -15.91
N GLN A 25 -2.70 12.69 -16.17
CA GLN A 25 -3.45 12.43 -17.40
C GLN A 25 -4.94 12.32 -17.09
N ASN A 26 -5.78 12.78 -18.04
CA ASN A 26 -7.24 12.72 -17.93
C ASN A 26 -7.81 13.42 -16.68
N PHE A 27 -7.11 14.41 -16.16
CA PHE A 27 -7.60 15.21 -15.02
C PHE A 27 -8.71 16.21 -15.45
N SER A 28 -8.73 16.58 -16.73
CA SER A 28 -9.73 17.48 -17.33
C SER A 28 -11.03 16.72 -17.60
N GLY A 29 -12.11 17.14 -16.99
CA GLY A 29 -13.47 16.62 -17.27
C GLY A 29 -14.26 16.13 -16.06
N SER A 30 -13.70 16.14 -14.86
CA SER A 30 -14.46 15.97 -13.62
C SER A 30 -14.11 17.10 -12.67
N GLU A 31 -15.04 17.99 -12.43
CA GLU A 31 -14.87 19.18 -11.61
C GLU A 31 -14.56 18.89 -10.13
N ASP A 32 -14.65 17.61 -9.71
CA ASP A 32 -14.62 17.18 -8.31
C ASP A 32 -13.45 16.27 -7.94
N ASN A 33 -12.45 16.05 -8.81
CA ASN A 33 -11.25 15.32 -8.43
C ASN A 33 -10.25 16.24 -7.73
N ILE A 34 -9.68 15.79 -6.61
CA ILE A 34 -8.78 16.58 -5.77
C ILE A 34 -7.47 15.84 -5.58
N ILE A 35 -6.36 16.57 -5.70
CA ILE A 35 -5.03 16.12 -5.28
C ILE A 35 -4.54 17.06 -4.18
N LEU A 36 -4.28 16.53 -3.00
CA LEU A 36 -3.66 17.22 -1.88
C LEU A 36 -2.19 16.85 -1.82
N VAL A 37 -1.30 17.82 -1.75
CA VAL A 37 0.15 17.61 -1.67
C VAL A 37 0.69 18.45 -0.52
N SER A 38 1.52 17.85 0.34
CA SER A 38 2.23 18.60 1.37
C SER A 38 3.28 19.54 0.77
N ASP A 39 3.42 20.74 1.33
CA ASP A 39 4.46 21.66 0.91
C ASP A 39 5.86 21.06 1.15
N GLY A 40 6.75 21.31 0.18
CA GLY A 40 8.15 20.87 0.27
C GLY A 40 8.41 19.40 -0.09
N MET A 41 7.41 18.65 -0.54
CA MET A 41 7.64 17.31 -1.07
C MET A 41 8.58 17.32 -2.27
N VAL A 42 9.49 16.36 -2.32
CA VAL A 42 10.45 16.20 -3.43
C VAL A 42 10.21 14.86 -4.12
N SER A 43 10.05 14.89 -5.44
CA SER A 43 9.96 13.66 -6.24
C SER A 43 11.35 13.25 -6.71
N GLN A 44 11.74 12.01 -6.40
CA GLN A 44 12.98 11.42 -6.91
C GLN A 44 12.79 10.65 -8.22
N ARG A 45 11.60 10.06 -8.45
CA ARG A 45 11.36 9.14 -9.58
C ARG A 45 10.18 9.53 -10.47
N GLY A 46 9.46 10.60 -10.12
CA GLY A 46 8.25 11.04 -10.82
C GLY A 46 7.03 10.16 -10.54
N LEU A 47 5.88 10.80 -10.41
CA LEU A 47 4.59 10.15 -10.20
C LEU A 47 3.68 10.45 -11.39
N GLU A 48 3.08 9.41 -11.97
CA GLU A 48 2.03 9.53 -12.96
C GLU A 48 0.67 9.26 -12.33
N ILE A 49 -0.27 10.18 -12.48
CA ILE A 49 -1.63 10.04 -11.97
C ILE A 49 -2.60 10.03 -13.15
N ASN A 50 -3.46 9.00 -13.19
CA ASN A 50 -4.53 8.88 -14.18
C ASN A 50 -5.88 8.83 -13.50
N PHE A 51 -6.82 9.69 -13.92
CA PHE A 51 -8.20 9.64 -13.45
C PHE A 51 -9.14 9.13 -14.55
N SER A 52 -10.14 8.34 -14.10
CA SER A 52 -11.31 8.01 -14.91
C SER A 52 -12.50 8.00 -13.96
N GLY A 53 -13.32 9.04 -14.01
CA GLY A 53 -14.45 9.25 -13.09
C GLY A 53 -14.32 10.52 -12.26
N ALA A 54 -15.21 10.71 -11.30
CA ALA A 54 -15.38 11.93 -10.54
C ALA A 54 -15.33 11.71 -9.02
N ARG A 55 -15.13 12.80 -8.26
CA ARG A 55 -15.10 12.81 -6.79
C ARG A 55 -14.02 11.91 -6.19
N ASN A 56 -12.89 11.82 -6.88
CA ASN A 56 -11.74 11.07 -6.39
C ASN A 56 -10.81 11.99 -5.59
N GLU A 57 -10.22 11.44 -4.55
CA GLU A 57 -9.28 12.15 -3.69
C GLU A 57 -7.94 11.42 -3.63
N ILE A 58 -6.86 12.15 -3.88
CA ILE A 58 -5.48 11.69 -3.65
C ILE A 58 -4.83 12.64 -2.66
N ASP A 59 -4.43 12.13 -1.50
CA ASP A 59 -3.76 12.88 -0.43
C ASP A 59 -2.34 12.35 -0.25
N LEU A 60 -1.35 13.15 -0.65
CA LEU A 60 0.07 12.84 -0.59
C LEU A 60 0.72 13.65 0.54
N ARG A 61 1.20 12.96 1.56
CA ARG A 61 1.77 13.55 2.78
C ARG A 61 3.20 13.11 3.00
N GLY A 62 3.92 13.89 3.84
CA GLY A 62 5.29 13.61 4.24
C GLY A 62 6.31 14.39 3.43
N LEU A 63 7.55 13.92 3.42
CA LEU A 63 8.70 14.62 2.81
C LEU A 63 9.05 14.12 1.41
N GLN A 64 8.64 12.91 1.05
CA GLN A 64 8.94 12.31 -0.25
C GLN A 64 7.68 12.01 -1.04
N LEU A 65 7.69 12.35 -2.33
CA LEU A 65 6.66 11.96 -3.26
C LEU A 65 6.87 10.49 -3.68
N PRO A 66 5.83 9.66 -3.67
CA PRO A 66 5.94 8.33 -4.25
C PRO A 66 6.30 8.42 -5.73
N GLY A 67 7.04 7.43 -6.24
CA GLY A 67 7.26 7.24 -7.67
C GLY A 67 6.34 6.18 -8.24
N GLY A 68 6.19 6.16 -9.57
CA GLY A 68 5.41 5.16 -10.29
C GLY A 68 4.08 5.70 -10.80
N ARG A 69 2.99 4.91 -10.63
CA ARG A 69 1.68 5.26 -11.19
C ARG A 69 0.54 5.03 -10.21
N LEU A 70 -0.39 5.97 -10.18
CA LEU A 70 -1.69 5.86 -9.53
C LEU A 70 -2.78 6.01 -10.59
N SER A 71 -3.55 4.96 -10.83
CA SER A 71 -4.70 4.96 -11.74
C SER A 71 -5.99 4.84 -10.93
N VAL A 72 -6.71 5.97 -10.78
CA VAL A 72 -7.98 6.00 -10.05
C VAL A 72 -9.11 5.89 -11.06
N LEU A 73 -9.77 4.73 -11.07
CA LEU A 73 -10.68 4.28 -12.11
C LEU A 73 -12.12 4.18 -11.58
N GLY A 74 -12.95 5.14 -11.93
CA GLY A 74 -14.33 5.26 -11.46
C GLY A 74 -14.49 6.39 -10.44
N ASP A 75 -15.64 6.41 -9.76
CA ASP A 75 -15.99 7.50 -8.87
C ASP A 75 -15.66 7.19 -7.41
N GLU A 76 -15.38 8.23 -6.63
CA GLU A 76 -15.25 8.16 -5.17
C GLU A 76 -14.08 7.25 -4.70
N GLY A 77 -13.06 7.08 -5.53
CA GLY A 77 -11.81 6.43 -5.14
C GLY A 77 -10.98 7.32 -4.21
N SER A 78 -10.33 6.73 -3.21
CA SER A 78 -9.53 7.47 -2.23
C SER A 78 -8.14 6.86 -2.11
N VAL A 79 -7.12 7.72 -2.19
CA VAL A 79 -5.71 7.35 -2.01
C VAL A 79 -5.11 8.26 -0.95
N LEU A 80 -4.57 7.69 0.12
CA LEU A 80 -3.74 8.41 1.08
C LEU A 80 -2.37 7.75 1.16
N ILE A 81 -1.32 8.49 0.85
CA ILE A 81 0.07 8.05 1.00
C ILE A 81 0.81 9.07 1.86
N ASP A 82 1.13 8.69 3.09
CA ASP A 82 1.98 9.45 4.02
C ASP A 82 3.35 8.77 4.08
N THR A 83 4.39 9.42 3.51
CA THR A 83 5.73 8.83 3.45
C THR A 83 6.85 9.84 3.55
N ASP A 84 7.86 9.50 4.36
CA ASP A 84 9.15 10.18 4.44
C ASP A 84 10.27 9.33 3.81
N SER A 85 9.91 8.23 3.14
CA SER A 85 10.84 7.24 2.60
C SER A 85 10.53 6.89 1.14
N GLU A 86 11.39 6.08 0.52
CA GLU A 86 11.20 5.64 -0.85
C GLU A 86 9.97 4.75 -0.99
N VAL A 87 9.02 5.17 -1.83
CA VAL A 87 7.84 4.41 -2.22
C VAL A 87 7.75 4.38 -3.73
N PHE A 88 7.79 3.18 -4.33
CA PHE A 88 7.52 2.96 -5.74
C PHE A 88 6.31 2.05 -5.92
N ILE A 89 5.27 2.58 -6.56
CA ILE A 89 3.97 1.93 -6.64
C ILE A 89 3.36 2.02 -8.04
N ASP A 90 2.69 0.96 -8.48
CA ASP A 90 1.78 0.94 -9.62
C ASP A 90 0.42 0.42 -9.12
N ALA A 91 -0.50 1.34 -8.82
CA ALA A 91 -1.76 1.01 -8.19
C ALA A 91 -2.97 1.39 -9.05
N TYR A 92 -3.90 0.45 -9.14
CA TYR A 92 -5.22 0.62 -9.75
C TYR A 92 -6.27 0.66 -8.65
N VAL A 93 -6.90 1.83 -8.46
CA VAL A 93 -7.91 2.08 -7.43
C VAL A 93 -9.24 2.29 -8.12
N TYR A 94 -10.16 1.34 -7.95
CA TYR A 94 -11.46 1.37 -8.63
C TYR A 94 -12.50 2.15 -7.81
N LYS A 95 -13.74 2.18 -8.31
CA LYS A 95 -14.86 2.92 -7.71
C LYS A 95 -15.03 2.62 -6.23
N ARG A 96 -15.05 3.67 -5.39
CA ARG A 96 -15.14 3.60 -3.92
C ARG A 96 -14.11 2.69 -3.26
N ALA A 97 -13.03 2.39 -3.96
CA ALA A 97 -11.91 1.67 -3.38
C ALA A 97 -10.98 2.63 -2.63
N ARG A 98 -10.23 2.10 -1.67
CA ARG A 98 -9.33 2.88 -0.82
C ARG A 98 -7.94 2.30 -0.78
N LEU A 99 -6.94 3.15 -0.98
CA LEU A 99 -5.53 2.86 -0.73
C LEU A 99 -5.04 3.72 0.42
N LEU A 100 -4.51 3.09 1.46
CA LEU A 100 -3.90 3.77 2.60
C LEU A 100 -2.48 3.23 2.81
N ILE A 101 -1.49 4.12 2.74
CA ILE A 101 -0.09 3.82 3.06
C ILE A 101 0.38 4.80 4.13
N GLN A 102 0.83 4.29 5.28
CA GLN A 102 1.22 5.11 6.43
C GLN A 102 2.67 4.86 6.80
N LYS A 103 3.54 5.84 6.55
CA LYS A 103 4.95 5.89 6.94
C LYS A 103 5.68 4.54 6.82
N PRO A 104 5.68 3.91 5.65
CA PRO A 104 6.41 2.68 5.43
C PRO A 104 7.92 2.94 5.62
N ARG A 105 8.69 1.91 5.92
CA ARG A 105 10.16 2.00 5.91
C ARG A 105 10.69 2.19 4.48
N ALA A 106 10.19 1.41 3.55
CA ALA A 106 10.35 1.59 2.11
C ALA A 106 9.41 0.63 1.35
N ILE A 107 9.05 1.00 0.13
CA ILE A 107 8.36 0.12 -0.83
C ILE A 107 9.13 0.21 -2.16
N PHE A 108 9.95 -0.80 -2.47
CA PHE A 108 10.80 -0.78 -3.66
C PHE A 108 10.08 -1.17 -4.94
N GLY A 109 8.92 -1.84 -4.85
CA GLY A 109 8.09 -2.16 -6.01
C GLY A 109 6.80 -2.86 -5.61
N LEU A 110 5.69 -2.13 -5.60
CA LEU A 110 4.35 -2.64 -5.34
C LEU A 110 3.47 -2.46 -6.56
N TRP A 111 2.93 -3.55 -7.08
CA TRP A 111 1.80 -3.53 -7.98
C TRP A 111 0.52 -3.91 -7.23
N SER A 112 -0.57 -3.14 -7.38
CA SER A 112 -1.82 -3.44 -6.69
C SER A 112 -3.06 -3.17 -7.54
N SER A 113 -4.07 -4.02 -7.38
CA SER A 113 -5.41 -3.83 -7.94
C SER A 113 -6.44 -3.88 -6.81
N ILE A 114 -7.01 -2.72 -6.51
CA ILE A 114 -7.94 -2.49 -5.40
C ILE A 114 -9.32 -2.27 -6.01
N THR A 115 -10.12 -3.33 -6.04
CA THR A 115 -11.41 -3.34 -6.75
C THR A 115 -12.51 -2.59 -5.99
N GLU A 116 -13.64 -2.42 -6.64
CA GLU A 116 -14.77 -1.66 -6.11
C GLU A 116 -15.14 -2.02 -4.68
N ASN A 117 -15.34 -1.00 -3.85
CA ASN A 117 -15.76 -1.10 -2.45
C ASN A 117 -14.80 -1.90 -1.55
N THR A 118 -13.53 -2.06 -1.95
CA THR A 118 -12.51 -2.71 -1.12
C THR A 118 -11.40 -1.75 -0.72
N SER A 119 -10.56 -2.18 0.21
CA SER A 119 -9.43 -1.40 0.71
C SER A 119 -8.14 -2.20 0.74
N LEU A 120 -7.03 -1.48 0.50
CA LEU A 120 -5.68 -1.90 0.84
C LEU A 120 -5.10 -0.93 1.85
N SER A 121 -4.73 -1.43 3.02
CA SER A 121 -4.02 -0.64 4.03
C SER A 121 -2.64 -1.21 4.33
N ILE A 122 -1.63 -0.32 4.39
CA ILE A 122 -0.24 -0.64 4.70
C ILE A 122 0.21 0.23 5.87
N GLY A 123 0.57 -0.43 6.96
CA GLY A 123 0.94 0.20 8.21
C GLY A 123 2.37 0.74 8.24
N SER A 124 2.65 1.47 9.33
CA SER A 124 3.94 2.11 9.55
C SER A 124 5.08 1.11 9.70
N GLY A 125 6.28 1.49 9.27
CA GLY A 125 7.47 0.64 9.37
C GLY A 125 7.51 -0.55 8.41
N ALA A 126 6.47 -0.77 7.60
CA ALA A 126 6.43 -1.85 6.63
C ALA A 126 7.56 -1.72 5.59
N LEU A 127 8.19 -2.83 5.24
CA LEU A 127 9.23 -2.92 4.23
C LEU A 127 8.82 -3.90 3.12
N PHE A 128 8.75 -3.40 1.89
CA PHE A 128 8.45 -4.22 0.72
C PHE A 128 9.64 -4.24 -0.22
N ALA A 129 10.08 -5.44 -0.56
CA ALA A 129 11.04 -5.62 -1.65
C ALA A 129 10.36 -5.44 -3.02
N GLU A 130 11.10 -5.67 -4.09
CA GLU A 130 10.59 -5.55 -5.46
C GLU A 130 9.61 -6.67 -5.84
N GLY A 131 8.74 -6.39 -6.81
CA GLY A 131 7.88 -7.40 -7.43
C GLY A 131 6.67 -7.84 -6.59
N VAL A 132 6.36 -7.15 -5.50
CA VAL A 132 5.19 -7.48 -4.67
C VAL A 132 3.90 -7.16 -5.42
N LYS A 133 2.92 -8.09 -5.38
CA LYS A 133 1.61 -7.95 -6.01
C LYS A 133 0.50 -8.13 -4.99
N ILE A 134 -0.50 -7.23 -5.01
CA ILE A 134 -1.65 -7.30 -4.10
C ILE A 134 -2.95 -7.20 -4.89
N PHE A 135 -3.86 -8.14 -4.63
CA PHE A 135 -5.17 -8.21 -5.26
C PHE A 135 -6.28 -8.25 -4.21
N THR A 136 -7.25 -7.35 -4.31
CA THR A 136 -8.45 -7.37 -3.47
C THR A 136 -9.62 -8.14 -4.12
N SER A 137 -9.40 -8.70 -5.33
CA SER A 137 -10.41 -9.46 -6.08
C SER A 137 -9.75 -10.40 -7.09
N ASP A 138 -10.49 -11.40 -7.54
CA ASP A 138 -10.11 -12.27 -8.68
C ASP A 138 -10.54 -11.66 -10.04
N HIS A 139 -11.19 -10.50 -10.07
CA HIS A 139 -11.76 -9.81 -11.23
C HIS A 139 -12.86 -10.57 -11.99
N HIS A 140 -12.95 -11.89 -11.86
CA HIS A 140 -13.96 -12.73 -12.50
C HIS A 140 -14.71 -13.55 -11.46
N SER A 141 -16.02 -13.79 -11.72
CA SER A 141 -16.85 -14.57 -10.81
C SER A 141 -16.64 -16.07 -10.98
N VAL A 142 -16.43 -16.76 -9.88
CA VAL A 142 -16.45 -18.23 -9.81
C VAL A 142 -17.81 -18.66 -9.30
N ILE A 143 -18.48 -19.54 -10.06
CA ILE A 143 -19.85 -19.98 -9.77
C ILE A 143 -19.84 -21.43 -9.28
N ASP A 144 -20.42 -21.69 -8.12
CA ASP A 144 -20.74 -23.04 -7.67
C ASP A 144 -21.88 -23.61 -8.53
N LEU A 145 -21.58 -24.64 -9.29
CA LEU A 145 -22.55 -25.22 -10.23
C LEU A 145 -23.70 -25.97 -9.54
N ASN A 146 -23.56 -26.35 -8.27
CA ASN A 146 -24.64 -27.01 -7.51
C ASN A 146 -25.68 -25.99 -7.02
N THR A 147 -25.22 -24.79 -6.68
CA THR A 147 -26.09 -23.76 -6.08
C THR A 147 -26.42 -22.62 -7.04
N GLY A 148 -25.70 -22.49 -8.15
CA GLY A 148 -25.79 -21.37 -9.08
C GLY A 148 -25.30 -20.03 -8.49
N LYS A 149 -24.57 -20.05 -7.38
CA LYS A 149 -24.14 -18.84 -6.66
C LYS A 149 -22.66 -18.54 -6.88
N GLN A 150 -22.33 -17.25 -6.90
CA GLN A 150 -20.93 -16.81 -6.84
C GLN A 150 -20.31 -17.16 -5.47
N ILE A 151 -19.05 -17.61 -5.48
CA ILE A 151 -18.35 -18.04 -4.26
C ILE A 151 -17.07 -17.22 -3.96
N ASN A 152 -16.63 -16.36 -4.88
CA ASN A 152 -15.39 -15.59 -4.74
C ASN A 152 -15.66 -14.07 -4.73
N PHE A 153 -16.12 -13.56 -3.60
CA PHE A 153 -16.34 -12.13 -3.44
C PHE A 153 -15.01 -11.37 -3.24
N PRO A 154 -14.94 -10.09 -3.63
CA PRO A 154 -13.83 -9.21 -3.26
C PRO A 154 -13.67 -9.08 -1.75
N GLY A 155 -12.48 -8.68 -1.30
CA GLY A 155 -12.24 -8.45 0.12
C GLY A 155 -10.97 -7.65 0.36
N ASP A 156 -10.93 -7.00 1.50
CA ASP A 156 -9.85 -6.11 1.92
C ASP A 156 -8.53 -6.85 2.12
N VAL A 157 -7.44 -6.09 1.99
CA VAL A 157 -6.10 -6.54 2.38
C VAL A 157 -5.53 -5.56 3.40
N THR A 158 -5.08 -6.09 4.54
CA THR A 158 -4.46 -5.31 5.61
C THR A 158 -3.06 -5.82 5.90
N ILE A 159 -2.11 -4.92 5.86
CA ILE A 159 -0.72 -5.15 6.28
C ILE A 159 -0.46 -4.26 7.47
N GLU A 160 -0.26 -4.88 8.63
CA GLU A 160 -0.04 -4.14 9.86
C GLU A 160 1.37 -3.52 9.93
N ASN A 161 1.69 -2.89 11.07
CA ASN A 161 2.96 -2.20 11.25
C ASN A 161 4.14 -3.17 11.26
N ASP A 162 5.31 -2.67 10.85
CA ASP A 162 6.60 -3.37 10.96
C ASP A 162 6.65 -4.73 10.22
N VAL A 163 5.83 -4.92 9.19
CA VAL A 163 5.82 -6.15 8.38
C VAL A 163 6.92 -6.09 7.31
N TRP A 164 7.63 -7.20 7.12
CA TRP A 164 8.55 -7.36 6.00
C TRP A 164 7.99 -8.30 4.95
N ILE A 165 7.80 -7.78 3.73
CA ILE A 165 7.41 -8.53 2.54
C ILE A 165 8.62 -8.65 1.62
N ALA A 166 9.11 -9.87 1.42
CA ALA A 166 10.24 -10.13 0.55
C ALA A 166 9.84 -10.08 -0.95
N SER A 167 10.81 -10.29 -1.84
CA SER A 167 10.63 -10.13 -3.29
C SER A 167 9.62 -11.12 -3.88
N ASP A 168 8.91 -10.66 -4.91
CA ASP A 168 7.97 -11.44 -5.73
C ASP A 168 6.81 -12.09 -4.94
N VAL A 169 6.45 -11.54 -3.80
CA VAL A 169 5.32 -12.03 -3.00
C VAL A 169 4.00 -11.61 -3.66
N THR A 170 3.03 -12.53 -3.67
CA THR A 170 1.65 -12.26 -4.08
C THR A 170 0.72 -12.37 -2.88
N ILE A 171 -0.07 -11.32 -2.62
CA ILE A 171 -1.05 -11.28 -1.52
C ILE A 171 -2.44 -11.19 -2.13
N LEU A 172 -3.30 -12.13 -1.77
CA LEU A 172 -4.66 -12.21 -2.28
C LEU A 172 -5.67 -11.59 -1.30
N LYS A 173 -6.86 -11.36 -1.79
CA LYS A 173 -8.00 -10.79 -1.05
C LYS A 173 -8.26 -11.49 0.29
N ASN A 174 -8.87 -10.78 1.22
CA ASN A 174 -9.17 -11.25 2.58
C ASN A 174 -7.93 -11.64 3.39
N SER A 175 -6.77 -11.05 3.06
CA SER A 175 -5.53 -11.30 3.79
C SER A 175 -5.26 -10.21 4.82
N THR A 176 -4.89 -10.62 6.03
CA THR A 176 -4.34 -9.74 7.06
C THR A 176 -2.96 -10.26 7.44
N ILE A 177 -1.94 -9.40 7.36
CA ILE A 177 -0.58 -9.75 7.78
C ILE A 177 -0.28 -8.99 9.06
N GLY A 178 -0.14 -9.74 10.15
CA GLY A 178 0.00 -9.22 11.49
C GLY A 178 1.35 -8.54 11.75
N LYS A 179 1.36 -7.65 12.73
CA LYS A 179 2.48 -6.80 13.10
C LYS A 179 3.78 -7.57 13.29
N GLY A 180 4.88 -7.04 12.74
CA GLY A 180 6.23 -7.59 12.90
C GLY A 180 6.48 -8.91 12.18
N SER A 181 5.52 -9.38 11.36
CA SER A 181 5.67 -10.65 10.62
C SER A 181 6.54 -10.51 9.38
N VAL A 182 7.01 -11.63 8.88
CA VAL A 182 7.85 -11.74 7.69
C VAL A 182 7.20 -12.67 6.68
N VAL A 183 7.10 -12.23 5.43
CA VAL A 183 6.65 -13.06 4.31
C VAL A 183 7.85 -13.31 3.39
N GLY A 184 8.26 -14.58 3.30
CA GLY A 184 9.40 -15.02 2.50
C GLY A 184 9.18 -14.84 1.00
N ALA A 185 10.28 -14.72 0.25
CA ALA A 185 10.25 -14.46 -1.19
C ALA A 185 9.41 -15.50 -1.96
N ARG A 186 8.70 -15.02 -3.00
CA ARG A 186 7.82 -15.82 -3.88
C ARG A 186 6.68 -16.53 -3.17
N ALA A 187 6.33 -16.12 -1.94
CA ALA A 187 5.17 -16.65 -1.26
C ALA A 187 3.86 -16.18 -1.90
N VAL A 188 2.81 -17.02 -1.79
CA VAL A 188 1.44 -16.65 -2.14
C VAL A 188 0.59 -16.70 -0.88
N VAL A 189 0.22 -15.52 -0.37
CA VAL A 189 -0.61 -15.36 0.83
C VAL A 189 -2.08 -15.41 0.43
N THR A 190 -2.82 -16.34 1.03
CA THR A 190 -4.25 -16.59 0.72
C THR A 190 -5.16 -16.40 1.93
N GLY A 191 -4.70 -15.76 2.99
CA GLY A 191 -5.44 -15.54 4.24
C GLY A 191 -4.59 -14.85 5.29
N SER A 192 -5.00 -14.93 6.55
CA SER A 192 -4.36 -14.19 7.63
C SER A 192 -3.07 -14.84 8.12
N ILE A 193 -2.07 -14.01 8.35
CA ILE A 193 -0.81 -14.32 9.01
C ILE A 193 -0.83 -13.65 10.38
N PRO A 194 -0.72 -14.41 11.49
CA PRO A 194 -0.62 -13.82 12.83
C PRO A 194 0.62 -12.93 12.98
N SER A 195 0.60 -12.05 14.00
CA SER A 195 1.74 -11.19 14.31
C SER A 195 2.97 -12.00 14.73
N MET A 196 4.16 -11.48 14.39
CA MET A 196 5.46 -12.06 14.79
C MET A 196 5.66 -13.51 14.30
N GLU A 197 5.28 -13.76 13.06
CA GLU A 197 5.48 -15.07 12.42
C GLU A 197 6.23 -14.93 11.08
N LEU A 198 6.99 -15.96 10.72
CA LEU A 198 7.60 -16.12 9.40
C LEU A 198 6.79 -17.12 8.58
N TRP A 199 6.30 -16.64 7.45
CA TRP A 199 5.55 -17.46 6.49
C TRP A 199 6.22 -17.47 5.12
N SER A 200 6.14 -18.59 4.41
CA SER A 200 6.63 -18.69 3.03
C SER A 200 5.97 -19.86 2.30
N GLY A 201 6.20 -19.93 0.99
CA GLY A 201 5.68 -21.01 0.13
C GLY A 201 4.45 -20.62 -0.68
N HIS A 202 3.95 -21.57 -1.47
CA HIS A 202 2.82 -21.41 -2.39
C HIS A 202 1.85 -22.62 -2.25
N PRO A 203 0.73 -22.47 -1.53
CA PRO A 203 0.33 -21.33 -0.68
C PRO A 203 1.25 -21.17 0.55
N ALA A 204 1.35 -19.94 1.07
CA ALA A 204 2.17 -19.65 2.24
C ALA A 204 1.76 -20.46 3.46
N ARG A 205 2.75 -20.90 4.23
CA ARG A 205 2.57 -21.63 5.50
C ARG A 205 3.53 -21.09 6.54
N CYS A 206 3.15 -21.19 7.81
CA CYS A 206 3.99 -20.80 8.92
C CYS A 206 5.24 -21.68 8.97
N LEU A 207 6.41 -21.06 8.93
CA LEU A 207 7.71 -21.69 9.09
C LEU A 207 8.23 -21.52 10.52
N LYS A 208 7.94 -20.39 11.16
CA LYS A 208 8.40 -20.11 12.51
C LYS A 208 7.49 -19.08 13.19
N GLN A 209 7.20 -19.32 14.45
CA GLN A 209 6.48 -18.39 15.34
C GLN A 209 7.45 -17.67 16.28
N HIS A 210 6.99 -16.58 16.89
CA HIS A 210 7.75 -15.73 17.80
C HIS A 210 9.07 -15.21 17.19
N VAL A 211 8.97 -14.69 15.96
CA VAL A 211 10.08 -14.08 15.23
C VAL A 211 9.65 -12.70 14.69
N SER A 212 10.64 -11.85 14.54
CA SER A 212 10.51 -10.60 13.81
C SER A 212 11.82 -10.30 13.10
N TRP A 213 11.99 -9.09 12.61
CA TRP A 213 13.09 -8.72 11.74
C TRP A 213 13.64 -7.33 12.06
N VAL A 214 14.86 -7.09 11.66
CA VAL A 214 15.53 -5.79 11.66
C VAL A 214 16.17 -5.55 10.30
N PRO A 215 16.33 -4.29 9.87
CA PRO A 215 16.79 -3.99 8.50
C PRO A 215 18.29 -4.24 8.28
N SER A 216 19.10 -4.33 9.32
CA SER A 216 20.54 -4.57 9.19
C SER A 216 20.92 -6.04 9.10
N HIS A 217 21.98 -6.32 8.38
CA HIS A 217 22.62 -7.65 8.36
C HIS A 217 24.16 -7.49 8.40
N PRO A 218 24.85 -7.99 9.43
CA PRO A 218 24.28 -8.66 10.60
C PRO A 218 23.41 -7.72 11.45
N ALA A 219 22.53 -8.32 12.26
CA ALA A 219 21.63 -7.56 13.13
C ALA A 219 22.44 -6.81 14.23
N GLU A 220 22.16 -5.55 14.43
CA GLU A 220 22.78 -4.72 15.45
C GLU A 220 21.99 -4.77 16.77
N PRO A 221 22.64 -4.90 17.95
CA PRO A 221 21.94 -5.00 19.23
C PRO A 221 20.92 -3.87 19.49
N ALA A 222 21.28 -2.63 19.17
CA ALA A 222 20.37 -1.49 19.34
C ALA A 222 19.11 -1.58 18.46
N GLN A 223 19.21 -2.15 17.27
CA GLN A 223 18.05 -2.35 16.40
C GLN A 223 17.15 -3.49 16.89
N ILE A 224 17.76 -4.55 17.46
CA ILE A 224 17.00 -5.62 18.09
C ILE A 224 16.22 -5.08 19.30
N GLU A 225 16.87 -4.32 20.16
CA GLU A 225 16.22 -3.71 21.32
C GLU A 225 15.07 -2.76 20.91
N HIS A 226 15.31 -1.90 19.93
CA HIS A 226 14.28 -1.00 19.39
C HIS A 226 13.09 -1.78 18.81
N MET A 227 13.35 -2.85 18.05
CA MET A 227 12.30 -3.71 17.49
C MET A 227 11.51 -4.40 18.61
N MET A 228 12.18 -4.97 19.63
CA MET A 228 11.51 -5.62 20.75
C MET A 228 10.66 -4.64 21.56
N ALA A 229 11.13 -3.41 21.77
CA ALA A 229 10.36 -2.34 22.40
C ALA A 229 9.11 -1.99 21.58
N GLY A 230 9.25 -1.82 20.28
CA GLY A 230 8.15 -1.53 19.35
C GLY A 230 7.08 -2.63 19.32
N LEU A 231 7.47 -3.87 19.57
CA LEU A 231 6.55 -5.03 19.67
C LEU A 231 6.03 -5.26 21.10
N ASN A 232 6.38 -4.40 22.09
CA ASN A 232 6.03 -4.55 23.52
C ASN A 232 6.57 -5.85 24.14
N LEU A 233 7.74 -6.31 23.71
CA LEU A 233 8.38 -7.56 24.19
C LEU A 233 9.44 -7.32 25.27
N LEU A 234 9.83 -6.08 25.54
CA LEU A 234 10.70 -5.74 26.67
C LEU A 234 9.83 -5.68 27.92
N SER A 235 10.06 -6.61 28.86
CA SER A 235 9.49 -6.54 30.20
C SER A 235 10.05 -5.29 30.90
N ASN A 236 9.18 -4.48 31.52
CA ASN A 236 9.58 -3.43 32.46
C ASN A 236 10.27 -4.01 33.66
#